data_6c960db367d2c300a7f5c05c0849f363
#
_entry.id   6c960db367d2c300a7f5c05c0849f363
#
_cell.length_a   1.000
_cell.length_b   1.000
_cell.length_c   1.000
_cell.angle_alpha   90.00
_cell.angle_beta   90.00
_cell.angle_gamma   90.00
#
_symmetry.space_group_name_H-M   'P 1'
#
loop_
_entity.id
_entity.type
_entity.pdbx_description
1 polymer ?
#
loop_
_entity_poly.entity_id
_entity_poly.type
_entity_poly.pdbx_seq_one_letter_code
_entity_poly.pdbx_strand_id
1 'polypeptide(L)'
;MSVAHRAAATLLLGLAWAAPAAAHGLFDAHLAERTPLLITAALVAAAWLLYLLGGRRVPPRPHEALCFHAAMLLTVLSVFGPLDEWAETSTSWHMTQHMLFILVIAPLWALARPLPQWRGVTGWFGQRVWTLLLRAGRYPTALALLHGAIIWIWHTPRLYVLALDNLWVHAFEHACFLFTGWLFWWSVLRANRKQV
;
A
#
# COMPACT_ATOMS: atom_id res chain seq x y z
N MET A 1 2.00 11.19 -28.09
CA MET A 1 2.25 10.56 -26.77
C MET A 1 2.04 11.63 -25.71
N SER A 2 1.06 11.41 -24.82
CA SER A 2 0.75 12.37 -23.75
C SER A 2 1.87 12.42 -22.70
N VAL A 3 1.95 13.53 -21.95
CA VAL A 3 2.93 13.73 -20.86
C VAL A 3 2.90 12.56 -19.85
N ALA A 4 1.73 11.97 -19.63
CA ALA A 4 1.55 10.81 -18.75
C ALA A 4 2.28 9.55 -19.25
N HIS A 5 2.38 9.33 -20.56
CA HIS A 5 3.11 8.18 -21.12
C HIS A 5 4.63 8.35 -21.01
N ARG A 6 5.11 9.58 -21.08
CA ARG A 6 6.55 9.88 -20.90
C ARG A 6 6.96 9.74 -19.45
N ALA A 7 6.13 10.20 -18.50
CA ALA A 7 6.38 10.04 -17.06
C ALA A 7 6.39 8.57 -16.63
N ALA A 8 5.47 7.75 -17.16
CA ALA A 8 5.43 6.32 -16.87
C ALA A 8 6.65 5.57 -17.42
N ALA A 9 7.12 5.93 -18.62
CA ALA A 9 8.31 5.34 -19.23
C ALA A 9 9.59 5.72 -18.46
N THR A 10 9.70 6.97 -17.99
CA THR A 10 10.85 7.43 -17.20
C THR A 10 10.89 6.76 -15.81
N LEU A 11 9.72 6.52 -15.19
CA LEU A 11 9.61 5.81 -13.92
C LEU A 11 9.98 4.32 -14.06
N LEU A 12 9.57 3.67 -15.16
CA LEU A 12 9.94 2.27 -15.43
C LEU A 12 11.43 2.11 -15.74
N LEU A 13 12.06 3.08 -16.41
CA LEU A 13 13.51 3.11 -16.65
C LEU A 13 14.29 3.41 -15.35
N GLY A 14 13.77 4.24 -14.46
CA GLY A 14 14.36 4.49 -13.12
C GLY A 14 14.32 3.26 -12.23
N LEU A 15 13.27 2.45 -12.29
CA LEU A 15 13.14 1.17 -11.57
C LEU A 15 14.13 0.11 -12.09
N ALA A 16 14.47 0.12 -13.37
CA ALA A 16 15.47 -0.78 -13.94
C ALA A 16 16.90 -0.48 -13.46
N TRP A 17 17.19 0.75 -13.05
CA TRP A 17 18.52 1.14 -12.51
C TRP A 17 18.66 0.91 -11.00
N ALA A 18 17.55 0.79 -10.26
CA ALA A 18 17.57 0.42 -8.84
C ALA A 18 17.72 -1.10 -8.60
N ALA A 19 17.70 -1.89 -9.67
CA ALA A 19 17.73 -3.36 -9.61
C ALA A 19 19.02 -4.03 -9.04
N PRO A 20 20.24 -3.46 -9.08
CA PRO A 20 21.39 -4.21 -8.59
C PRO A 20 21.49 -4.32 -7.06
N ALA A 21 20.92 -3.39 -6.29
CA ALA A 21 20.99 -3.46 -4.82
C ALA A 21 19.93 -4.41 -4.21
N ALA A 22 18.75 -4.51 -4.83
CA ALA A 22 17.69 -5.42 -4.39
C ALA A 22 17.90 -6.88 -4.84
N ALA A 23 18.85 -7.12 -5.73
CA ALA A 23 19.08 -8.45 -6.34
C ALA A 23 19.67 -9.47 -5.35
N HIS A 24 20.42 -9.04 -4.33
CA HIS A 24 21.03 -9.97 -3.39
C HIS A 24 19.99 -10.69 -2.50
N GLY A 25 19.00 -9.98 -1.97
CA GLY A 25 17.95 -10.60 -1.15
C GLY A 25 16.98 -11.50 -1.92
N LEU A 26 16.68 -11.17 -3.18
CA LEU A 26 15.75 -11.97 -4.01
C LEU A 26 16.37 -13.25 -4.58
N PHE A 27 17.71 -13.34 -4.71
CA PHE A 27 18.36 -14.47 -5.37
C PHE A 27 19.02 -15.47 -4.42
N ASP A 28 19.30 -15.14 -3.16
CA ASP A 28 20.07 -15.96 -2.23
C ASP A 28 19.25 -16.74 -1.20
N ALA A 29 17.98 -16.38 -0.95
CA ALA A 29 17.10 -17.12 -0.03
C ALA A 29 16.50 -18.37 -0.66
N HIS A 30 16.19 -19.41 0.14
CA HIS A 30 15.46 -20.60 -0.29
C HIS A 30 14.06 -20.25 -0.81
N LEU A 31 13.52 -20.99 -1.79
CA LEU A 31 12.22 -20.71 -2.43
C LEU A 31 11.08 -20.50 -1.42
N ALA A 32 11.10 -21.22 -0.28
CA ALA A 32 10.09 -21.09 0.78
C ALA A 32 10.11 -19.71 1.46
N GLU A 33 11.28 -19.10 1.62
CA GLU A 33 11.46 -17.79 2.22
C GLU A 33 11.07 -16.64 1.25
N ARG A 34 11.14 -16.89 -0.06
CA ARG A 34 10.77 -15.93 -1.11
C ARG A 34 9.27 -15.83 -1.37
N THR A 35 8.51 -16.87 -1.02
CA THR A 35 7.09 -16.94 -1.36
C THR A 35 6.27 -15.76 -0.83
N PRO A 36 6.40 -15.31 0.44
CA PRO A 36 5.66 -14.13 0.93
C PRO A 36 6.01 -12.87 0.14
N LEU A 37 7.30 -12.67 -0.16
CA LEU A 37 7.79 -11.51 -0.91
C LEU A 37 7.26 -11.50 -2.35
N LEU A 38 7.28 -12.65 -3.03
CA LEU A 38 6.74 -12.78 -4.38
C LEU A 38 5.23 -12.57 -4.44
N ILE A 39 4.48 -13.06 -3.45
CA ILE A 39 3.04 -12.84 -3.37
C ILE A 39 2.75 -11.37 -3.10
N THR A 40 3.49 -10.73 -2.20
CA THR A 40 3.35 -9.29 -1.93
C THR A 40 3.66 -8.48 -3.20
N ALA A 41 4.73 -8.81 -3.92
CA ALA A 41 5.07 -8.16 -5.18
C ALA A 41 3.97 -8.34 -6.23
N ALA A 42 3.42 -9.55 -6.35
CA ALA A 42 2.32 -9.84 -7.27
C ALA A 42 1.05 -9.05 -6.92
N LEU A 43 0.71 -8.93 -5.63
CA LEU A 43 -0.44 -8.14 -5.17
C LEU A 43 -0.26 -6.64 -5.43
N VAL A 44 0.93 -6.10 -5.17
CA VAL A 44 1.28 -4.70 -5.45
C VAL A 44 1.21 -4.44 -6.96
N ALA A 45 1.82 -5.32 -7.77
CA ALA A 45 1.78 -5.21 -9.23
C ALA A 45 0.35 -5.32 -9.77
N ALA A 46 -0.46 -6.24 -9.25
CA ALA A 46 -1.85 -6.41 -9.63
C ALA A 46 -2.69 -5.17 -9.29
N ALA A 47 -2.54 -4.60 -8.09
CA ALA A 47 -3.22 -3.37 -7.70
C ALA A 47 -2.85 -2.20 -8.63
N TRP A 48 -1.57 -2.08 -8.99
CA TRP A 48 -1.07 -1.06 -9.92
C TRP A 48 -1.62 -1.25 -11.32
N LEU A 49 -1.55 -2.48 -11.85
CA LEU A 49 -2.07 -2.83 -13.18
C LEU A 49 -3.58 -2.59 -13.27
N LEU A 50 -4.35 -3.02 -12.27
CA LEU A 50 -5.80 -2.77 -12.21
C LEU A 50 -6.13 -1.28 -12.23
N TYR A 51 -5.32 -0.46 -11.55
CA TYR A 51 -5.50 0.99 -11.60
C TYR A 51 -5.21 1.57 -12.99
N LEU A 52 -4.12 1.14 -13.64
CA LEU A 52 -3.76 1.59 -14.98
C LEU A 52 -4.82 1.18 -16.03
N LEU A 53 -5.28 -0.08 -15.96
CA LEU A 53 -6.32 -0.58 -16.85
C LEU A 53 -7.66 0.11 -16.60
N GLY A 54 -8.01 0.30 -15.33
CA GLY A 54 -9.23 0.99 -14.93
C GLY A 54 -9.21 2.48 -15.27
N GLY A 55 -8.05 3.11 -15.21
CA GLY A 55 -7.83 4.51 -15.60
C GLY A 55 -8.13 4.80 -17.09
N ARG A 56 -8.07 3.76 -17.95
CA ARG A 56 -8.51 3.87 -19.36
C ARG A 56 -10.03 4.00 -19.49
N ARG A 57 -10.80 3.42 -18.56
CA ARG A 57 -12.27 3.45 -18.54
C ARG A 57 -12.83 4.58 -17.69
N VAL A 58 -12.17 4.85 -16.57
CA VAL A 58 -12.52 5.89 -15.60
C VAL A 58 -11.26 6.74 -15.35
N PRO A 59 -10.98 7.76 -16.16
CA PRO A 59 -9.77 8.57 -16.03
C PRO A 59 -9.71 9.25 -14.66
N PRO A 60 -8.61 9.08 -13.91
CA PRO A 60 -8.41 9.78 -12.65
C PRO A 60 -8.05 11.25 -12.90
N ARG A 61 -8.27 12.11 -11.93
CA ARG A 61 -7.75 13.48 -11.96
C ARG A 61 -6.22 13.45 -11.84
N PRO A 62 -5.48 14.43 -12.41
CA PRO A 62 -4.01 14.42 -12.39
C PRO A 62 -3.41 14.27 -10.98
N HIS A 63 -3.95 14.98 -9.98
CA HIS A 63 -3.48 14.88 -8.60
C HIS A 63 -3.81 13.51 -7.95
N GLU A 64 -4.97 12.90 -8.29
CA GLU A 64 -5.33 11.56 -7.82
C GLU A 64 -4.35 10.51 -8.40
N ALA A 65 -4.01 10.64 -9.68
CA ALA A 65 -3.02 9.77 -10.33
C ALA A 65 -1.63 9.95 -9.70
N LEU A 66 -1.20 11.20 -9.45
CA LEU A 66 0.08 11.47 -8.80
C LEU A 66 0.13 10.85 -7.40
N CYS A 67 -0.90 11.04 -6.58
CA CYS A 67 -0.98 10.43 -5.25
C CYS A 67 -0.93 8.89 -5.33
N PHE A 68 -1.63 8.28 -6.30
CA PHE A 68 -1.59 6.84 -6.49
C PHE A 68 -0.20 6.33 -6.82
N HIS A 69 0.44 6.91 -7.84
CA HIS A 69 1.76 6.47 -8.26
C HIS A 69 2.83 6.73 -7.18
N ALA A 70 2.75 7.85 -6.47
CA ALA A 70 3.62 8.13 -5.32
C ALA A 70 3.45 7.09 -4.21
N ALA A 71 2.20 6.77 -3.84
CA ALA A 71 1.91 5.76 -2.84
C ALA A 71 2.43 4.37 -3.25
N MET A 72 2.23 3.96 -4.51
CA MET A 72 2.73 2.68 -5.02
C MET A 72 4.25 2.62 -5.04
N LEU A 73 4.91 3.70 -5.47
CA LEU A 73 6.37 3.78 -5.48
C LEU A 73 6.93 3.69 -4.06
N LEU A 74 6.37 4.45 -3.11
CA LEU A 74 6.77 4.40 -1.71
C LEU A 74 6.53 3.01 -1.10
N THR A 75 5.43 2.33 -1.46
CA THR A 75 5.19 0.95 -1.03
C THR A 75 6.29 0.01 -1.54
N VAL A 76 6.65 0.11 -2.82
CA VAL A 76 7.72 -0.70 -3.41
C VAL A 76 9.06 -0.42 -2.74
N LEU A 77 9.41 0.85 -2.53
CA LEU A 77 10.66 1.23 -1.86
C LEU A 77 10.71 0.80 -0.40
N SER A 78 9.55 0.75 0.27
CA SER A 78 9.47 0.34 1.68
C SER A 78 9.55 -1.17 1.87
N VAL A 79 9.00 -1.97 0.94
CA VAL A 79 8.89 -3.43 1.10
C VAL A 79 9.98 -4.19 0.36
N PHE A 80 10.53 -3.62 -0.72
CA PHE A 80 11.49 -4.29 -1.61
C PHE A 80 12.79 -3.49 -1.77
N GLY A 81 12.89 -2.34 -1.11
CA GLY A 81 14.03 -1.43 -1.21
C GLY A 81 14.88 -1.40 0.05
N PRO A 82 15.83 -0.47 0.11
CA PRO A 82 16.81 -0.39 1.20
C PRO A 82 16.19 -0.13 2.57
N LEU A 83 14.97 0.38 2.64
CA LEU A 83 14.29 0.60 3.92
C LEU A 83 13.96 -0.72 4.63
N ASP A 84 13.64 -1.76 3.87
CA ASP A 84 13.38 -3.10 4.40
C ASP A 84 14.66 -3.71 4.99
N GLU A 85 15.77 -3.64 4.26
CA GLU A 85 17.10 -4.08 4.76
C GLU A 85 17.51 -3.32 6.03
N TRP A 86 17.27 -2.02 6.10
CA TRP A 86 17.57 -1.23 7.30
C TRP A 86 16.64 -1.57 8.47
N ALA A 87 15.40 -1.89 8.18
CA ALA A 87 14.41 -2.30 9.19
C ALA A 87 14.78 -3.62 9.87
N GLU A 88 15.44 -4.54 9.15
CA GLU A 88 15.98 -5.78 9.72
C GLU A 88 17.16 -5.52 10.70
N THR A 89 17.91 -4.45 10.49
CA THR A 89 19.09 -4.14 11.31
C THR A 89 18.82 -3.26 12.52
N SER A 90 17.69 -2.55 12.54
CA SER A 90 17.39 -1.56 13.59
C SER A 90 15.89 -1.38 13.84
N THR A 91 15.49 -1.51 15.10
CA THR A 91 14.11 -1.21 15.54
C THR A 91 13.66 0.20 15.14
N SER A 92 14.57 1.18 15.13
CA SER A 92 14.22 2.55 14.73
C SER A 92 13.84 2.63 13.25
N TRP A 93 14.54 1.93 12.37
CA TRP A 93 14.19 1.86 10.95
C TRP A 93 12.94 1.05 10.71
N HIS A 94 12.71 -0.04 11.45
CA HIS A 94 11.49 -0.82 11.44
C HIS A 94 10.28 0.05 11.82
N MET A 95 10.36 0.81 12.91
CA MET A 95 9.30 1.75 13.29
C MET A 95 9.11 2.87 12.25
N THR A 96 10.18 3.35 11.62
CA THR A 96 10.10 4.33 10.54
C THR A 96 9.34 3.78 9.33
N GLN A 97 9.57 2.52 8.98
CA GLN A 97 8.83 1.83 7.90
C GLN A 97 7.33 1.76 8.22
N HIS A 98 6.93 1.39 9.46
CA HIS A 98 5.53 1.39 9.87
C HIS A 98 4.92 2.80 9.85
N MET A 99 5.64 3.82 10.31
CA MET A 99 5.16 5.21 10.25
C MET A 99 4.98 5.68 8.81
N LEU A 100 5.85 5.26 7.89
CA LEU A 100 5.70 5.56 6.47
C LEU A 100 4.42 4.96 5.88
N PHE A 101 4.08 3.71 6.23
CA PHE A 101 2.80 3.10 5.83
C PHE A 101 1.59 3.87 6.35
N ILE A 102 1.61 4.23 7.64
CA ILE A 102 0.45 4.79 8.35
C ILE A 102 0.24 6.27 8.01
N LEU A 103 1.34 7.06 7.99
CA LEU A 103 1.26 8.53 7.91
C LEU A 103 1.50 9.10 6.51
N VAL A 104 2.06 8.32 5.59
CA VAL A 104 2.37 8.80 4.24
C VAL A 104 1.65 7.97 3.17
N ILE A 105 1.88 6.67 3.13
CA ILE A 105 1.35 5.81 2.07
C ILE A 105 -0.18 5.69 2.17
N ALA A 106 -0.71 5.42 3.35
CA ALA A 106 -2.15 5.28 3.57
C ALA A 106 -2.94 6.55 3.23
N PRO A 107 -2.56 7.77 3.68
CA PRO A 107 -3.24 8.99 3.25
C PRO A 107 -3.08 9.31 1.75
N LEU A 108 -1.94 9.01 1.13
CA LEU A 108 -1.78 9.13 -0.32
C LEU A 108 -2.75 8.21 -1.07
N TRP A 109 -2.94 6.97 -0.62
CA TRP A 109 -3.94 6.05 -1.17
C TRP A 109 -5.38 6.58 -0.99
N ALA A 110 -5.66 7.20 0.16
CA ALA A 110 -6.97 7.81 0.42
C ALA A 110 -7.23 9.02 -0.51
N LEU A 111 -6.21 9.85 -0.77
CA LEU A 111 -6.27 10.98 -1.70
C LEU A 111 -6.33 10.53 -3.17
N ALA A 112 -5.67 9.44 -3.50
CA ALA A 112 -5.65 8.84 -4.83
C ALA A 112 -7.02 8.32 -5.28
N ARG A 113 -7.90 7.93 -4.35
CA ARG A 113 -9.25 7.44 -4.61
C ARG A 113 -9.33 6.33 -5.68
N PRO A 114 -8.56 5.24 -5.58
CA PRO A 114 -8.38 4.26 -6.66
C PRO A 114 -9.60 3.37 -6.94
N LEU A 115 -10.59 3.37 -6.04
CA LEU A 115 -11.75 2.49 -6.10
C LEU A 115 -12.59 2.61 -7.40
N PRO A 116 -12.84 3.81 -7.98
CA PRO A 116 -13.53 3.92 -9.27
C PRO A 116 -12.81 3.21 -10.40
N GLN A 117 -11.49 3.32 -10.47
CA GLN A 117 -10.66 2.66 -11.48
C GLN A 117 -10.71 1.14 -11.31
N TRP A 118 -10.44 0.63 -10.11
CA TRP A 118 -10.52 -0.81 -9.82
C TRP A 118 -11.90 -1.40 -10.10
N ARG A 119 -12.96 -0.68 -9.72
CA ARG A 119 -14.34 -1.09 -10.04
C ARG A 119 -14.59 -1.17 -11.55
N GLY A 120 -14.03 -0.26 -12.31
CA GLY A 120 -14.14 -0.22 -13.77
C GLY A 120 -13.61 -1.49 -14.45
N VAL A 121 -12.67 -2.20 -13.80
CA VAL A 121 -12.09 -3.47 -14.31
C VAL A 121 -12.80 -4.69 -13.68
N THR A 122 -13.05 -4.65 -12.36
CA THR A 122 -13.53 -5.80 -11.58
C THR A 122 -15.06 -5.99 -11.61
N GLY A 123 -15.82 -5.05 -12.22
CA GLY A 123 -17.25 -5.18 -12.45
C GLY A 123 -18.07 -5.36 -11.16
N TRP A 124 -18.92 -6.40 -11.13
CA TRP A 124 -19.83 -6.67 -10.02
C TRP A 124 -19.12 -6.92 -8.66
N PHE A 125 -17.99 -7.63 -8.67
CA PHE A 125 -17.19 -7.87 -7.45
C PHE A 125 -16.71 -6.54 -6.87
N GLY A 126 -16.14 -5.67 -7.70
CA GLY A 126 -15.71 -4.33 -7.29
C GLY A 126 -16.87 -3.47 -6.78
N GLN A 127 -18.08 -3.63 -7.32
CA GLN A 127 -19.27 -2.93 -6.85
C GLN A 127 -19.66 -3.33 -5.42
N ARG A 128 -19.58 -4.61 -5.06
CA ARG A 128 -19.84 -5.05 -3.69
C ARG A 128 -18.82 -4.52 -2.69
N VAL A 129 -17.53 -4.65 -2.99
CA VAL A 129 -16.45 -4.10 -2.18
C VAL A 129 -16.64 -2.59 -1.98
N TRP A 130 -16.92 -1.87 -3.06
CA TRP A 130 -17.22 -0.44 -3.02
C TRP A 130 -18.35 -0.11 -2.04
N THR A 131 -19.46 -0.84 -2.12
CA THR A 131 -20.63 -0.60 -1.25
C THR A 131 -20.30 -0.82 0.23
N LEU A 132 -19.53 -1.87 0.55
CA LEU A 132 -19.08 -2.16 1.91
C LEU A 132 -18.18 -1.04 2.45
N LEU A 133 -17.20 -0.62 1.66
CA LEU A 133 -16.28 0.47 2.02
C LEU A 133 -17.01 1.80 2.21
N LEU A 134 -17.98 2.11 1.33
CA LEU A 134 -18.83 3.30 1.48
C LEU A 134 -19.63 3.27 2.80
N ARG A 135 -20.13 2.12 3.20
CA ARG A 135 -20.82 1.95 4.49
C ARG A 135 -19.87 2.12 5.66
N ALA A 136 -18.73 1.44 5.63
CA ALA A 136 -17.71 1.55 6.68
C ALA A 136 -17.22 2.99 6.88
N GLY A 137 -17.00 3.74 5.80
CA GLY A 137 -16.57 5.14 5.86
C GLY A 137 -17.59 6.13 6.47
N ARG A 138 -18.78 5.67 6.88
CA ARG A 138 -19.74 6.47 7.64
C ARG A 138 -19.40 6.54 9.13
N TYR A 139 -18.48 5.70 9.59
CA TYR A 139 -18.14 5.52 11.00
C TYR A 139 -16.65 5.85 11.26
N PRO A 140 -16.22 7.13 11.12
CA PRO A 140 -14.81 7.50 11.26
C PRO A 140 -14.23 7.15 12.62
N THR A 141 -15.00 7.32 13.70
CA THR A 141 -14.56 6.94 15.05
C THR A 141 -14.31 5.45 15.18
N ALA A 142 -15.19 4.61 14.62
CA ALA A 142 -15.00 3.16 14.65
C ALA A 142 -13.77 2.74 13.86
N LEU A 143 -13.50 3.37 12.71
CA LEU A 143 -12.30 3.10 11.91
C LEU A 143 -11.03 3.62 12.59
N ALA A 144 -11.09 4.73 13.31
CA ALA A 144 -9.97 5.21 14.14
C ALA A 144 -9.65 4.21 15.27
N LEU A 145 -10.68 3.74 15.98
CA LEU A 145 -10.51 2.73 17.04
C LEU A 145 -9.99 1.41 16.48
N LEU A 146 -10.51 0.96 15.33
CA LEU A 146 -10.02 -0.24 14.65
C LEU A 146 -8.53 -0.10 14.29
N HIS A 147 -8.14 1.00 13.68
CA HIS A 147 -6.75 1.24 13.30
C HIS A 147 -5.84 1.31 14.53
N GLY A 148 -6.23 2.05 15.57
CA GLY A 148 -5.50 2.10 16.82
C GLY A 148 -5.39 0.73 17.50
N ALA A 149 -6.48 -0.05 17.55
CA ALA A 149 -6.46 -1.41 18.09
C ALA A 149 -5.50 -2.34 17.32
N ILE A 150 -5.49 -2.26 15.98
CA ILE A 150 -4.56 -3.03 15.14
C ILE A 150 -3.11 -2.66 15.46
N ILE A 151 -2.79 -1.36 15.56
CA ILE A 151 -1.45 -0.92 15.94
C ILE A 151 -1.07 -1.52 17.31
N TRP A 152 -1.93 -1.39 18.31
CA TRP A 152 -1.67 -1.91 19.65
C TRP A 152 -1.49 -3.43 19.69
N ILE A 153 -2.34 -4.19 18.98
CA ILE A 153 -2.27 -5.64 18.92
C ILE A 153 -0.93 -6.10 18.35
N TRP A 154 -0.49 -5.52 17.22
CA TRP A 154 0.78 -5.86 16.58
C TRP A 154 2.00 -5.49 17.41
N HIS A 155 1.91 -4.46 18.26
CA HIS A 155 2.99 -4.07 19.17
C HIS A 155 2.99 -4.84 20.51
N THR A 156 2.12 -5.85 20.66
CA THR A 156 2.25 -6.76 21.82
C THR A 156 3.53 -7.59 21.68
N PRO A 157 4.27 -7.86 22.78
CA PRO A 157 5.57 -8.52 22.68
C PRO A 157 5.57 -9.82 21.89
N ARG A 158 4.51 -10.61 22.03
CA ARG A 158 4.38 -11.91 21.36
C ARG A 158 4.21 -11.79 19.85
N LEU A 159 3.35 -10.88 19.35
CA LEU A 159 3.14 -10.69 17.93
C LEU A 159 4.30 -9.94 17.28
N TYR A 160 4.89 -8.99 18.00
CA TYR A 160 6.09 -8.29 17.55
C TYR A 160 7.24 -9.26 17.25
N VAL A 161 7.58 -10.15 18.21
CA VAL A 161 8.61 -11.17 18.00
C VAL A 161 8.23 -12.11 16.85
N LEU A 162 6.97 -12.55 16.79
CA LEU A 162 6.51 -13.43 15.72
C LEU A 162 6.62 -12.79 14.33
N ALA A 163 6.39 -11.48 14.21
CA ALA A 163 6.55 -10.75 12.96
C ALA A 163 8.04 -10.63 12.55
N LEU A 164 8.95 -10.48 13.50
CA LEU A 164 10.39 -10.48 13.22
C LEU A 164 10.89 -11.86 12.76
N ASP A 165 10.32 -12.94 13.28
CA ASP A 165 10.77 -14.31 13.00
C ASP A 165 10.10 -14.92 11.78
N ASN A 166 9.00 -14.34 11.26
CA ASN A 166 8.20 -14.93 10.21
C ASN A 166 7.75 -13.93 9.16
N LEU A 167 8.29 -14.05 7.95
CA LEU A 167 8.01 -13.15 6.82
C LEU A 167 6.53 -13.08 6.41
N TRP A 168 5.75 -14.17 6.59
CA TRP A 168 4.31 -14.15 6.32
C TRP A 168 3.57 -13.29 7.33
N VAL A 169 3.96 -13.39 8.60
CA VAL A 169 3.37 -12.60 9.68
C VAL A 169 3.73 -11.13 9.51
N HIS A 170 4.99 -10.83 9.16
CA HIS A 170 5.46 -9.47 8.87
C HIS A 170 4.74 -8.85 7.67
N ALA A 171 4.62 -9.58 6.56
CA ALA A 171 3.85 -9.11 5.40
C ALA A 171 2.37 -8.85 5.73
N PHE A 172 1.78 -9.71 6.58
CA PHE A 172 0.40 -9.52 7.05
C PHE A 172 0.25 -8.32 7.98
N GLU A 173 1.21 -8.06 8.86
CA GLU A 173 1.30 -6.85 9.69
C GLU A 173 1.28 -5.59 8.83
N HIS A 174 2.18 -5.50 7.83
CA HIS A 174 2.22 -4.37 6.90
C HIS A 174 0.90 -4.18 6.15
N ALA A 175 0.29 -5.28 5.70
CA ALA A 175 -1.02 -5.23 5.05
C ALA A 175 -2.12 -4.70 6.00
N CYS A 176 -2.10 -5.09 7.28
CA CYS A 176 -3.01 -4.59 8.30
C CYS A 176 -2.84 -3.09 8.53
N PHE A 177 -1.60 -2.60 8.68
CA PHE A 177 -1.32 -1.18 8.89
C PHE A 177 -1.74 -0.34 7.68
N LEU A 178 -1.39 -0.77 6.49
CA LEU A 178 -1.73 -0.06 5.27
C LEU A 178 -3.25 -0.03 5.04
N PHE A 179 -3.93 -1.18 5.17
CA PHE A 179 -5.36 -1.28 4.90
C PHE A 179 -6.21 -0.53 5.92
N THR A 180 -5.95 -0.73 7.22
CA THR A 180 -6.72 -0.04 8.27
C THR A 180 -6.39 1.45 8.32
N GLY A 181 -5.13 1.84 8.07
CA GLY A 181 -4.72 3.22 7.91
C GLY A 181 -5.40 3.90 6.71
N TRP A 182 -5.46 3.21 5.56
CA TRP A 182 -6.20 3.71 4.40
C TRP A 182 -7.68 3.93 4.69
N LEU A 183 -8.37 2.98 5.35
CA LEU A 183 -9.78 3.13 5.74
C LEU A 183 -9.98 4.31 6.70
N PHE A 184 -9.11 4.47 7.68
CA PHE A 184 -9.11 5.60 8.61
C PHE A 184 -8.98 6.94 7.86
N TRP A 185 -7.90 7.14 7.10
CA TRP A 185 -7.67 8.38 6.37
C TRP A 185 -8.77 8.68 5.35
N TRP A 186 -9.25 7.65 4.65
CA TRP A 186 -10.35 7.81 3.70
C TRP A 186 -11.65 8.28 4.39
N SER A 187 -11.98 7.75 5.58
CA SER A 187 -13.17 8.16 6.32
C SER A 187 -13.06 9.61 6.82
N VAL A 188 -11.90 10.01 7.33
CA VAL A 188 -11.61 11.37 7.81
C VAL A 188 -11.68 12.39 6.66
N LEU A 189 -11.00 12.13 5.56
CA LEU A 189 -10.99 13.02 4.39
C LEU A 189 -12.37 13.13 3.73
N ARG A 190 -13.20 12.10 3.84
CA ARG A 190 -14.59 12.14 3.37
C ARG A 190 -15.52 12.90 4.31
N ALA A 191 -15.34 12.79 5.62
CA ALA A 191 -16.13 13.52 6.61
C ALA A 191 -15.99 15.02 6.42
N ASN A 192 -14.78 15.52 6.23
CA ASN A 192 -14.49 16.94 6.01
C ASN A 192 -15.16 17.53 4.75
N ARG A 193 -15.39 16.72 3.70
CA ARG A 193 -16.04 17.18 2.46
C ARG A 193 -17.56 17.36 2.58
N LYS A 194 -18.19 16.87 3.65
CA LYS A 194 -19.62 17.05 3.89
C LYS A 194 -19.94 18.30 4.71
N GLN A 195 -18.91 18.98 5.22
CA GLN A 195 -19.04 20.19 6.03
C GLN A 195 -18.76 21.47 5.23
N VAL A 196 -18.38 21.36 3.96
CA VAL A 196 -18.21 22.43 2.99
C VAL A 196 -19.25 22.27 1.87
#